data_b4371aa374c350d79338afdf04676bee
#
_entry.id   b4371aa374c350d79338afdf04676bee
#
_cell.length_a   1.000
_cell.length_b   1.000
_cell.length_c   1.000
_cell.angle_alpha   90.00
_cell.angle_beta   90.00
_cell.angle_gamma   90.00
#
_symmetry.space_group_name_H-M   'P 1'
#
loop_
_entity.id
_entity.type
_entity.pdbx_description
1 polymer ?
#
loop_
_entity_poly.entity_id
_entity_poly.type
_entity_poly.pdbx_seq_one_letter_code
_entity_poly.pdbx_strand_id
1 'polypeptide(L)'
;MLEEEKKPVDRIEALKHKIYTTSNDVVRKTKEGVLHVKNNVKIPDTWAPRVQEHVATTTRVMSKPSLFKKFFLFSLIFFAGAVGFAVYKFYGGGNAVSSDKIEIEILGNSFTGGGEALPLQIAVTNKNSVPLELADMIVEYPKGSDDTVLERRRIEFGEISSGKTIAENVEVTLFGEQGSEKTIKAILEYRVRGSNAIFTKEPGG
;
A
#
# COMPACT_ATOMS: atom_id res chain seq x y z
N MET A 1 -10.38 -69.82 55.48
CA MET A 1 -11.64 -69.07 55.27
C MET A 1 -11.25 -67.58 55.32
N LEU A 2 -10.89 -67.07 54.19
CA LEU A 2 -10.46 -65.63 54.12
C LEU A 2 -11.67 -64.87 53.59
N GLU A 3 -12.24 -64.01 54.44
CA GLU A 3 -13.25 -63.02 54.06
C GLU A 3 -12.61 -62.02 53.12
N GLU A 4 -13.08 -62.02 51.92
CA GLU A 4 -12.70 -61.02 50.86
C GLU A 4 -13.34 -59.70 51.21
N GLU A 5 -12.54 -58.78 51.70
CA GLU A 5 -12.86 -57.39 52.01
C GLU A 5 -13.25 -56.68 50.69
N LYS A 6 -14.54 -56.57 50.46
CA LYS A 6 -15.12 -55.89 49.34
C LYS A 6 -14.79 -54.43 49.41
N LYS A 7 -13.72 -54.01 48.71
CA LYS A 7 -13.37 -52.58 48.54
C LYS A 7 -14.62 -51.77 48.23
N PRO A 8 -14.74 -50.60 48.82
CA PRO A 8 -15.79 -49.66 48.45
C PRO A 8 -15.51 -49.13 47.03
N VAL A 9 -15.74 -50.02 46.07
CA VAL A 9 -15.73 -49.65 44.66
C VAL A 9 -16.85 -48.65 44.50
N ASP A 10 -16.42 -47.44 44.71
CA ASP A 10 -16.69 -46.44 43.75
C ASP A 10 -18.18 -46.07 43.58
N ARG A 11 -18.76 -45.68 44.72
CA ARG A 11 -20.02 -44.90 44.66
C ARG A 11 -19.87 -43.67 43.76
N ILE A 12 -18.65 -43.13 43.66
CA ILE A 12 -18.35 -41.97 42.80
C ILE A 12 -18.30 -42.38 41.32
N GLU A 13 -17.68 -43.51 40.99
CA GLU A 13 -17.67 -44.03 39.62
C GLU A 13 -19.05 -44.52 39.19
N ALA A 14 -19.78 -45.20 40.04
CA ALA A 14 -21.17 -45.59 39.78
C ALA A 14 -22.10 -44.37 39.59
N LEU A 15 -21.89 -43.32 40.36
CA LEU A 15 -22.61 -42.05 40.19
C LEU A 15 -22.19 -41.30 38.91
N LYS A 16 -20.91 -41.25 38.60
CA LYS A 16 -20.41 -40.72 37.33
C LYS A 16 -20.99 -41.44 36.15
N HIS A 17 -20.98 -42.79 36.19
CA HIS A 17 -21.55 -43.60 35.12
C HIS A 17 -23.06 -43.34 34.96
N LYS A 18 -23.78 -43.18 36.07
CA LYS A 18 -25.21 -42.87 36.04
C LYS A 18 -25.53 -41.48 35.55
N ILE A 19 -24.67 -40.50 35.85
CA ILE A 19 -24.83 -39.10 35.37
C ILE A 19 -24.46 -38.98 33.90
N TYR A 20 -23.43 -39.68 33.42
CA TYR A 20 -22.92 -39.54 32.08
C TYR A 20 -23.45 -40.55 31.06
N THR A 21 -24.01 -41.69 31.50
CA THR A 21 -24.63 -42.70 30.61
C THR A 21 -26.14 -42.56 30.46
N THR A 22 -26.81 -41.79 31.30
CA THR A 22 -28.23 -41.49 31.12
C THR A 22 -28.43 -40.28 30.19
N SER A 23 -27.59 -40.11 29.24
CA SER A 23 -27.64 -38.95 28.41
C SER A 23 -27.73 -39.29 26.95
N ASN A 24 -28.84 -39.82 26.52
CA ASN A 24 -29.19 -39.74 25.12
C ASN A 24 -30.22 -38.65 24.79
N ASP A 25 -30.62 -37.87 25.77
CA ASP A 25 -31.54 -36.75 25.58
C ASP A 25 -30.85 -35.41 25.84
N VAL A 26 -29.67 -35.20 25.22
CA VAL A 26 -29.05 -33.89 25.25
C VAL A 26 -29.76 -33.01 24.23
N VAL A 27 -30.26 -31.91 24.73
CA VAL A 27 -30.79 -30.81 23.92
C VAL A 27 -29.71 -30.37 22.90
N ARG A 28 -29.89 -30.75 21.65
CA ARG A 28 -28.99 -30.26 20.56
C ARG A 28 -29.47 -28.91 20.09
N LYS A 29 -28.60 -27.91 20.23
CA LYS A 29 -28.78 -26.65 19.51
C LYS A 29 -28.62 -26.91 18.02
N THR A 30 -29.68 -26.78 17.26
CA THR A 30 -29.58 -26.72 15.80
C THR A 30 -29.01 -25.39 15.37
N LYS A 31 -28.43 -25.31 14.16
CA LYS A 31 -27.84 -24.08 13.59
C LYS A 31 -28.79 -22.87 13.55
N GLU A 32 -30.09 -23.12 13.73
CA GLU A 32 -31.12 -22.08 13.73
C GLU A 32 -31.57 -21.64 15.15
N GLY A 33 -30.88 -22.09 16.19
CA GLY A 33 -31.22 -21.69 17.57
C GLY A 33 -32.51 -22.26 18.13
N VAL A 34 -33.13 -23.21 17.44
CA VAL A 34 -34.34 -23.90 17.90
C VAL A 34 -33.92 -25.08 18.75
N LEU A 35 -34.43 -25.14 19.99
CA LEU A 35 -34.24 -26.27 20.90
C LEU A 35 -35.23 -27.36 20.50
N HIS A 36 -34.73 -28.49 19.94
CA HIS A 36 -35.55 -29.66 19.71
C HIS A 36 -35.52 -30.52 20.96
N VAL A 37 -36.61 -30.52 21.69
CA VAL A 37 -36.84 -31.46 22.83
C VAL A 37 -37.50 -32.69 22.28
N LYS A 38 -36.82 -33.83 22.37
CA LYS A 38 -37.38 -35.10 21.96
C LYS A 38 -38.39 -35.55 23.03
N ASN A 39 -39.69 -35.45 22.72
CA ASN A 39 -40.78 -35.85 23.61
C ASN A 39 -40.87 -37.37 23.70
N ASN A 40 -40.06 -37.98 24.58
CA ASN A 40 -40.24 -39.37 24.98
C ASN A 40 -40.67 -39.49 26.46
N VAL A 41 -41.21 -38.41 27.03
CA VAL A 41 -41.78 -38.46 28.36
C VAL A 41 -43.21 -38.98 28.23
N LYS A 42 -43.48 -40.20 28.74
CA LYS A 42 -44.86 -40.71 28.93
C LYS A 42 -45.50 -39.80 29.99
N ILE A 43 -46.29 -38.85 29.55
CA ILE A 43 -47.07 -37.98 30.42
C ILE A 43 -48.29 -38.78 30.85
N PRO A 44 -48.63 -38.93 32.16
CA PRO A 44 -49.84 -39.56 32.62
C PRO A 44 -51.07 -38.90 31.99
N ASP A 45 -52.05 -39.66 31.52
CA ASP A 45 -53.26 -39.20 30.83
C ASP A 45 -54.04 -38.11 31.61
N THR A 46 -53.89 -38.07 32.93
CA THR A 46 -54.47 -37.04 33.79
C THR A 46 -53.87 -35.62 33.58
N TRP A 47 -52.77 -35.52 32.92
CA TRP A 47 -52.04 -34.22 32.65
C TRP A 47 -52.16 -33.77 31.18
N ALA A 48 -52.67 -34.69 30.32
CA ALA A 48 -52.75 -34.42 28.88
C ALA A 48 -53.64 -33.21 28.50
N PRO A 49 -54.77 -32.95 29.15
CA PRO A 49 -55.68 -31.89 28.75
C PRO A 49 -55.16 -30.46 29.04
N ARG A 50 -54.20 -30.30 29.98
CA ARG A 50 -53.71 -28.98 30.37
C ARG A 50 -52.49 -28.50 29.59
N VAL A 51 -51.85 -29.37 28.83
CA VAL A 51 -50.58 -29.06 28.14
C VAL A 51 -50.85 -28.65 26.70
N GLN A 52 -52.04 -28.88 26.15
CA GLN A 52 -52.30 -28.58 24.73
C GLN A 52 -52.56 -27.11 24.40
N GLU A 53 -52.77 -26.25 25.38
CA GLU A 53 -53.17 -24.88 25.10
C GLU A 53 -52.01 -23.87 25.10
N HIS A 54 -50.77 -24.29 25.38
CA HIS A 54 -49.63 -23.35 25.47
C HIS A 54 -48.48 -23.68 24.52
N VAL A 55 -48.70 -24.43 23.47
CA VAL A 55 -47.71 -24.62 22.43
C VAL A 55 -48.11 -23.87 21.18
N ALA A 56 -47.82 -22.67 21.09
CA ALA A 56 -47.45 -22.01 19.85
C ALA A 56 -47.51 -20.50 19.95
N THR A 57 -46.54 -19.93 20.54
CA THR A 57 -46.09 -18.66 19.98
C THR A 57 -44.58 -18.77 19.88
N THR A 58 -44.12 -19.22 18.72
CA THR A 58 -42.75 -19.06 18.31
C THR A 58 -42.53 -17.58 18.17
N THR A 59 -42.32 -16.90 19.29
CA THR A 59 -41.77 -15.56 19.24
C THR A 59 -40.40 -15.71 18.58
N ARG A 60 -40.34 -15.34 17.30
CA ARG A 60 -39.08 -15.05 16.63
C ARG A 60 -38.36 -14.04 17.51
N VAL A 61 -37.50 -14.52 18.38
CA VAL A 61 -36.59 -13.65 19.11
C VAL A 61 -35.69 -13.05 18.04
N MET A 62 -36.07 -11.86 17.52
CA MET A 62 -35.15 -11.06 16.75
C MET A 62 -33.99 -10.78 17.68
N SER A 63 -32.92 -11.53 17.50
CA SER A 63 -31.69 -11.32 18.24
C SER A 63 -31.23 -9.89 17.93
N LYS A 64 -31.37 -9.01 18.93
CA LYS A 64 -30.84 -7.65 18.82
C LYS A 64 -29.37 -7.79 18.39
N PRO A 65 -28.94 -7.09 17.33
CA PRO A 65 -27.57 -7.21 16.88
C PRO A 65 -26.65 -6.88 18.05
N SER A 66 -25.79 -7.81 18.40
CA SER A 66 -24.90 -7.64 19.54
C SER A 66 -24.04 -6.41 19.30
N LEU A 67 -23.74 -5.62 20.34
CA LEU A 67 -22.89 -4.44 20.27
C LEU A 67 -21.57 -4.76 19.53
N PHE A 68 -21.07 -5.98 19.68
CA PHE A 68 -19.90 -6.50 18.96
C PHE A 68 -20.07 -6.47 17.43
N LYS A 69 -21.24 -6.87 16.91
CA LYS A 69 -21.49 -6.84 15.45
C LYS A 69 -21.54 -5.41 14.93
N LYS A 70 -22.10 -4.47 15.69
CA LYS A 70 -22.13 -3.05 15.33
C LYS A 70 -20.73 -2.46 15.33
N PHE A 71 -19.93 -2.77 16.35
CA PHE A 71 -18.56 -2.31 16.47
C PHE A 71 -17.67 -2.89 15.36
N PHE A 72 -17.82 -4.17 15.04
CA PHE A 72 -17.12 -4.82 13.94
C PHE A 72 -17.46 -4.18 12.58
N LEU A 73 -18.75 -3.91 12.34
CA LEU A 73 -19.19 -3.27 11.10
C LEU A 73 -18.61 -1.85 10.99
N PHE A 74 -18.64 -1.08 12.08
CA PHE A 74 -18.06 0.25 12.13
C PHE A 74 -16.54 0.21 11.86
N SER A 75 -15.82 -0.71 12.48
CA SER A 75 -14.39 -0.91 12.26
C SER A 75 -14.07 -1.27 10.80
N LEU A 76 -14.90 -2.11 10.18
CA LEU A 76 -14.73 -2.49 8.78
C LEU A 76 -14.93 -1.31 7.84
N ILE A 77 -15.96 -0.48 8.10
CA ILE A 77 -16.22 0.74 7.31
C ILE A 77 -15.09 1.75 7.48
N PHE A 78 -14.62 1.94 8.72
CA PHE A 78 -13.49 2.81 9.00
C PHE A 78 -12.22 2.34 8.29
N PHE A 79 -11.93 1.05 8.34
CA PHE A 79 -10.79 0.45 7.65
C PHE A 79 -10.89 0.64 6.13
N ALA A 80 -12.06 0.36 5.54
CA ALA A 80 -12.27 0.58 4.10
C ALA A 80 -12.10 2.06 3.71
N GLY A 81 -12.60 2.98 4.55
CA GLY A 81 -12.40 4.42 4.37
C GLY A 81 -10.93 4.83 4.45
N ALA A 82 -10.19 4.30 5.42
CA ALA A 82 -8.76 4.58 5.58
C ALA A 82 -7.94 4.05 4.39
N VAL A 83 -8.23 2.83 3.93
CA VAL A 83 -7.60 2.26 2.73
C VAL A 83 -7.96 3.09 1.48
N GLY A 84 -9.23 3.45 1.30
CA GLY A 84 -9.66 4.31 0.20
C GLY A 84 -8.95 5.66 0.20
N PHE A 85 -8.82 6.29 1.36
CA PHE A 85 -8.08 7.54 1.52
C PHE A 85 -6.59 7.38 1.24
N ALA A 86 -5.97 6.29 1.70
CA ALA A 86 -4.56 5.99 1.41
C ALA A 86 -4.33 5.80 -0.09
N VAL A 87 -5.20 5.03 -0.76
CA VAL A 87 -5.17 4.84 -2.22
C VAL A 87 -5.37 6.17 -2.95
N TYR A 88 -6.35 6.97 -2.55
CA TYR A 88 -6.56 8.31 -3.12
C TYR A 88 -5.33 9.20 -2.97
N LYS A 89 -4.68 9.21 -1.78
CA LYS A 89 -3.45 9.98 -1.55
C LYS A 89 -2.28 9.46 -2.37
N PHE A 90 -2.17 8.15 -2.53
CA PHE A 90 -1.08 7.52 -3.29
C PHE A 90 -1.22 7.75 -4.80
N TYR A 91 -2.43 7.61 -5.35
CA TYR A 91 -2.68 7.74 -6.79
C TYR A 91 -3.12 9.14 -7.23
N GLY A 92 -3.83 9.88 -6.40
CA GLY A 92 -4.44 11.16 -6.77
C GLY A 92 -3.81 12.40 -6.15
N GLY A 93 -2.99 12.26 -5.10
CA GLY A 93 -2.41 13.37 -4.34
C GLY A 93 -0.89 13.47 -4.42
N GLY A 94 -0.27 12.80 -5.36
CA GLY A 94 1.17 12.75 -5.43
C GLY A 94 1.79 14.05 -5.93
N ASN A 95 2.42 14.82 -5.02
CA ASN A 95 3.54 15.69 -5.38
C ASN A 95 4.77 14.83 -5.76
N ALA A 96 4.53 13.60 -6.24
CA ALA A 96 5.59 12.72 -6.70
C ALA A 96 6.05 13.21 -8.07
N VAL A 97 7.26 13.72 -8.11
CA VAL A 97 7.96 13.97 -9.37
C VAL A 97 8.60 12.66 -9.80
N SER A 98 8.28 12.23 -11.02
CA SER A 98 9.00 11.14 -11.67
C SER A 98 10.12 11.72 -12.53
N SER A 99 11.32 11.21 -12.39
CA SER A 99 12.46 11.56 -13.26
C SER A 99 12.19 11.20 -14.73
N ASP A 100 11.37 10.17 -15.00
CA ASP A 100 11.00 9.75 -16.36
C ASP A 100 10.10 10.76 -17.08
N LYS A 101 9.46 11.66 -16.32
CA LYS A 101 8.64 12.75 -16.85
C LYS A 101 9.43 14.06 -17.01
N ILE A 102 10.73 14.02 -16.80
CA ILE A 102 11.64 15.12 -17.09
C ILE A 102 12.43 14.74 -18.33
N GLU A 103 12.26 15.50 -19.38
CA GLU A 103 12.94 15.30 -20.65
C GLU A 103 14.02 16.36 -20.82
N ILE A 104 15.22 15.93 -21.16
CA ILE A 104 16.37 16.81 -21.38
C ILE A 104 16.82 16.54 -22.80
N GLU A 105 16.83 17.59 -23.61
CA GLU A 105 17.30 17.58 -25.00
C GLU A 105 18.50 18.50 -25.16
N ILE A 106 19.53 18.01 -25.81
CA ILE A 106 20.73 18.81 -26.16
C ILE A 106 20.77 18.93 -27.67
N LEU A 107 20.65 20.13 -28.16
CA LEU A 107 20.68 20.48 -29.58
C LEU A 107 21.94 21.24 -29.88
N GLY A 108 22.63 20.84 -30.92
CA GLY A 108 23.87 21.49 -31.36
C GLY A 108 24.53 20.77 -32.51
N ASN A 109 25.62 21.32 -33.01
CA ASN A 109 26.39 20.65 -34.04
C ASN A 109 27.17 19.47 -33.45
N SER A 110 27.17 18.35 -34.17
CA SER A 110 27.97 17.17 -33.79
C SER A 110 29.46 17.31 -34.08
N PHE A 111 29.84 18.35 -34.76
CA PHE A 111 31.24 18.62 -35.18
C PHE A 111 31.62 20.05 -34.86
N THR A 112 32.84 20.23 -34.37
CA THR A 112 33.44 21.54 -34.14
C THR A 112 34.92 21.49 -34.47
N GLY A 113 35.52 22.61 -34.84
CA GLY A 113 36.97 22.73 -34.92
C GLY A 113 37.58 22.77 -33.53
N GLY A 114 38.76 22.16 -33.36
CA GLY A 114 39.44 22.19 -32.06
C GLY A 114 39.72 23.65 -31.63
N GLY A 115 39.25 24.01 -30.44
CA GLY A 115 39.37 25.38 -29.89
C GLY A 115 38.29 26.36 -30.35
N GLU A 116 37.35 25.96 -31.20
CA GLU A 116 36.21 26.77 -31.55
C GLU A 116 35.07 26.65 -30.54
N ALA A 117 34.29 27.75 -30.39
CA ALA A 117 33.09 27.71 -29.56
C ALA A 117 32.00 26.87 -30.22
N LEU A 118 31.54 25.82 -29.54
CA LEU A 118 30.43 25.02 -29.94
C LEU A 118 29.16 25.50 -29.22
N PRO A 119 28.22 26.14 -29.94
CA PRO A 119 26.96 26.55 -29.35
C PRO A 119 26.04 25.32 -29.17
N LEU A 120 25.55 25.13 -27.97
CA LEU A 120 24.61 24.11 -27.60
C LEU A 120 23.34 24.76 -27.04
N GLN A 121 22.19 24.27 -27.42
CA GLN A 121 20.92 24.60 -26.77
C GLN A 121 20.46 23.42 -25.92
N ILE A 122 20.25 23.68 -24.65
CA ILE A 122 19.77 22.68 -23.73
C ILE A 122 18.33 23.00 -23.35
N ALA A 123 17.41 22.11 -23.70
CA ALA A 123 15.99 22.24 -23.40
C ALA A 123 15.59 21.23 -22.32
N VAL A 124 14.86 21.70 -21.32
CA VAL A 124 14.31 20.88 -20.25
C VAL A 124 12.80 21.00 -20.25
N THR A 125 12.11 19.87 -20.38
CA THR A 125 10.66 19.77 -20.37
C THR A 125 10.19 19.07 -19.10
N ASN A 126 9.38 19.74 -18.30
CA ASN A 126 8.74 19.16 -17.12
C ASN A 126 7.36 18.61 -17.46
N LYS A 127 7.23 17.30 -17.70
CA LYS A 127 5.95 16.60 -17.94
C LYS A 127 5.25 16.16 -16.64
N ASN A 128 5.79 16.51 -15.47
CA ASN A 128 5.16 16.25 -14.20
C ASN A 128 4.00 17.22 -13.93
N SER A 129 3.11 16.85 -13.01
CA SER A 129 1.99 17.67 -12.58
C SER A 129 2.35 18.77 -11.58
N VAL A 130 3.59 18.79 -11.12
CA VAL A 130 4.13 19.76 -10.14
C VAL A 130 5.35 20.47 -10.72
N PRO A 131 5.62 21.72 -10.31
CA PRO A 131 6.80 22.45 -10.76
C PRO A 131 8.08 21.84 -10.19
N LEU A 132 9.19 22.01 -10.92
CA LEU A 132 10.54 21.77 -10.46
C LEU A 132 11.07 23.11 -9.94
N GLU A 133 11.53 23.15 -8.70
CA GLU A 133 12.08 24.34 -8.07
C GLU A 133 13.61 24.28 -8.08
N LEU A 134 14.26 25.44 -8.18
CA LEU A 134 15.71 25.56 -8.18
C LEU A 134 16.37 24.58 -9.17
N ALA A 135 15.84 24.57 -10.39
CA ALA A 135 16.39 23.75 -11.45
C ALA A 135 17.67 24.38 -12.01
N ASP A 136 18.78 23.66 -11.90
CA ASP A 136 20.09 24.07 -12.39
C ASP A 136 20.63 22.97 -13.31
N MET A 137 21.13 23.37 -14.47
CA MET A 137 21.80 22.46 -15.36
C MET A 137 23.31 22.54 -15.16
N ILE A 138 23.94 21.40 -14.92
CA ILE A 138 25.37 21.25 -14.87
C ILE A 138 25.83 20.62 -16.18
N VAL A 139 26.65 21.34 -16.92
CA VAL A 139 27.27 20.85 -18.15
C VAL A 139 28.72 20.53 -17.85
N GLU A 140 29.10 19.29 -18.05
CA GLU A 140 30.46 18.79 -17.86
C GLU A 140 31.06 18.44 -19.22
N TYR A 141 32.25 18.94 -19.50
CA TYR A 141 32.97 18.65 -20.73
C TYR A 141 34.50 18.69 -20.50
N PRO A 142 35.29 17.99 -21.34
CA PRO A 142 36.76 18.00 -21.20
C PRO A 142 37.36 19.39 -21.35
N LYS A 143 38.24 19.74 -20.41
CA LYS A 143 38.94 21.03 -20.39
C LYS A 143 40.24 21.00 -21.18
N GLY A 144 40.36 20.57 -22.30
CA GLY A 144 41.58 20.50 -23.07
C GLY A 144 41.67 19.25 -23.91
N SER A 145 42.86 18.89 -24.35
CA SER A 145 43.05 17.68 -25.15
C SER A 145 42.94 16.39 -24.31
N ASP A 146 43.18 16.49 -23.03
CA ASP A 146 43.09 15.38 -22.08
C ASP A 146 41.68 15.31 -21.47
N ASP A 147 41.03 14.12 -21.59
CA ASP A 147 39.67 13.90 -21.10
C ASP A 147 39.62 13.66 -19.57
N THR A 148 40.76 13.65 -18.88
CA THR A 148 40.84 13.47 -17.43
C THR A 148 40.40 14.66 -16.62
N VAL A 149 40.53 15.88 -17.18
CA VAL A 149 40.17 17.14 -16.53
C VAL A 149 38.85 17.64 -17.12
N LEU A 150 37.83 17.67 -16.29
CA LEU A 150 36.50 18.15 -16.70
C LEU A 150 36.29 19.59 -16.25
N GLU A 151 35.73 20.40 -17.12
CA GLU A 151 35.16 21.70 -16.80
C GLU A 151 33.69 21.54 -16.52
N ARG A 152 33.18 22.25 -15.49
CA ARG A 152 31.78 22.26 -15.10
C ARG A 152 31.22 23.66 -15.24
N ARG A 153 30.12 23.76 -15.96
CA ARG A 153 29.39 25.00 -16.12
C ARG A 153 27.98 24.83 -15.58
N ARG A 154 27.57 25.70 -14.65
CA ARG A 154 26.23 25.73 -14.09
C ARG A 154 25.41 26.79 -14.81
N ILE A 155 24.18 26.40 -15.18
CA ILE A 155 23.20 27.27 -15.86
C ILE A 155 21.93 27.20 -15.03
N GLU A 156 21.45 28.32 -14.55
CA GLU A 156 20.26 28.43 -13.74
C GLU A 156 19.01 28.48 -14.62
N PHE A 157 18.13 27.49 -14.50
CA PHE A 157 16.81 27.49 -15.14
C PHE A 157 15.72 28.04 -14.20
N GLY A 158 15.99 28.08 -12.88
CA GLY A 158 15.04 28.54 -11.89
C GLY A 158 13.88 27.59 -11.64
N GLU A 159 12.64 28.07 -11.78
CA GLU A 159 11.44 27.23 -11.63
C GLU A 159 10.93 26.79 -13.00
N ILE A 160 10.79 25.46 -13.20
CA ILE A 160 10.19 24.89 -14.41
C ILE A 160 8.77 24.42 -14.07
N SER A 161 7.79 25.21 -14.47
CA SER A 161 6.36 24.90 -14.22
C SER A 161 5.93 23.61 -14.90
N SER A 162 4.85 22.99 -14.37
CA SER A 162 4.26 21.79 -14.95
C SER A 162 3.90 21.98 -16.43
N GLY A 163 4.32 21.03 -17.27
CA GLY A 163 4.05 21.02 -18.70
C GLY A 163 4.82 22.06 -19.52
N LYS A 164 5.79 22.75 -18.92
CA LYS A 164 6.60 23.76 -19.61
C LYS A 164 7.96 23.24 -20.01
N THR A 165 8.47 23.82 -21.09
CA THR A 165 9.83 23.64 -21.57
C THR A 165 10.57 24.97 -21.40
N ILE A 166 11.77 24.90 -20.86
CA ILE A 166 12.73 26.05 -20.81
C ILE A 166 13.95 25.60 -21.59
N ALA A 167 14.50 26.51 -22.41
CA ALA A 167 15.68 26.26 -23.20
C ALA A 167 16.69 27.38 -22.97
N GLU A 168 17.95 27.01 -22.73
CA GLU A 168 19.07 27.92 -22.55
C GLU A 168 20.21 27.55 -23.49
N ASN A 169 20.92 28.58 -23.91
CA ASN A 169 22.10 28.43 -24.80
C ASN A 169 23.38 28.43 -23.97
N VAL A 170 24.25 27.47 -24.25
CA VAL A 170 25.57 27.36 -23.66
C VAL A 170 26.61 27.20 -24.75
N GLU A 171 27.73 27.86 -24.59
CA GLU A 171 28.89 27.68 -25.46
C GLU A 171 29.96 26.88 -24.72
N VAL A 172 30.43 25.80 -25.36
CA VAL A 172 31.54 24.98 -24.85
C VAL A 172 32.68 25.01 -25.86
N THR A 173 33.92 25.02 -25.40
CA THR A 173 35.09 24.94 -26.27
C THR A 173 35.77 23.60 -26.03
N LEU A 174 35.89 22.82 -27.10
CA LEU A 174 36.50 21.48 -27.04
C LEU A 174 37.85 21.49 -27.74
N PHE A 175 38.81 20.81 -27.15
CA PHE A 175 40.14 20.60 -27.70
C PHE A 175 40.38 19.09 -27.91
N GLY A 176 41.08 18.75 -28.96
CA GLY A 176 41.39 17.33 -29.25
C GLY A 176 42.11 17.19 -30.59
N GLU A 177 42.55 15.99 -30.88
CA GLU A 177 43.08 15.64 -32.18
C GLU A 177 41.94 15.55 -33.21
N GLN A 178 42.31 15.72 -34.48
CA GLN A 178 41.33 15.62 -35.56
C GLN A 178 40.67 14.23 -35.56
N GLY A 179 39.34 14.21 -35.50
CA GLY A 179 38.53 12.97 -35.47
C GLY A 179 38.42 12.35 -34.07
N SER A 180 38.92 12.97 -33.01
CA SER A 180 38.67 12.52 -31.66
C SER A 180 37.23 12.79 -31.24
N GLU A 181 36.63 11.86 -30.48
CA GLU A 181 35.29 12.01 -29.91
C GLU A 181 35.43 12.62 -28.50
N LYS A 182 34.58 13.59 -28.21
CA LYS A 182 34.50 14.23 -26.89
C LYS A 182 33.09 14.09 -26.36
N THR A 183 32.96 13.69 -25.08
CA THR A 183 31.67 13.54 -24.44
C THR A 183 31.31 14.76 -23.61
N ILE A 184 30.13 15.33 -23.87
CA ILE A 184 29.51 16.38 -23.09
C ILE A 184 28.40 15.74 -22.26
N LYS A 185 28.42 15.92 -20.95
CA LYS A 185 27.37 15.47 -20.03
C LYS A 185 26.55 16.65 -19.55
N ALA A 186 25.25 16.47 -19.50
CA ALA A 186 24.33 17.43 -18.91
C ALA A 186 23.59 16.75 -17.74
N ILE A 187 23.62 17.37 -16.57
CA ILE A 187 23.00 16.87 -15.36
C ILE A 187 22.07 17.96 -14.84
N LEU A 188 20.77 17.67 -14.78
CA LEU A 188 19.79 18.55 -14.16
C LEU A 188 19.73 18.28 -12.67
N GLU A 189 20.02 19.29 -11.85
CA GLU A 189 19.73 19.31 -10.42
C GLU A 189 18.44 20.08 -10.18
N TYR A 190 17.53 19.56 -9.36
CA TYR A 190 16.25 20.22 -9.08
C TYR A 190 15.73 19.85 -7.70
N ARG A 191 14.79 20.64 -7.21
CA ARG A 191 13.98 20.34 -6.02
C ARG A 191 12.53 20.17 -6.39
N VAL A 192 11.82 19.46 -5.52
CA VAL A 192 10.38 19.31 -5.61
C VAL A 192 9.74 20.10 -4.48
N ARG A 193 8.66 20.80 -4.77
CA ARG A 193 7.93 21.59 -3.77
C ARG A 193 7.58 20.74 -2.52
N GLY A 194 7.96 21.26 -1.36
CA GLY A 194 7.77 20.58 -0.07
C GLY A 194 8.86 19.56 0.29
N SER A 195 9.92 19.45 -0.51
CA SER A 195 11.10 18.62 -0.20
C SER A 195 12.37 19.48 -0.16
N ASN A 196 13.22 19.20 0.82
CA ASN A 196 14.56 19.81 0.88
C ASN A 196 15.62 18.98 0.15
N ALA A 197 15.25 17.83 -0.40
CA ALA A 197 16.16 16.96 -1.14
C ALA A 197 16.45 17.56 -2.53
N ILE A 198 17.70 17.44 -2.97
CA ILE A 198 18.13 17.74 -4.33
C ILE A 198 18.07 16.41 -5.11
N PHE A 199 17.42 16.45 -6.23
CA PHE A 199 17.32 15.33 -7.16
C PHE A 199 18.15 15.63 -8.40
N THR A 200 18.64 14.59 -9.05
CA THR A 200 19.42 14.69 -10.28
C THR A 200 18.78 13.89 -11.41
N LYS A 201 18.89 14.38 -12.63
CA LYS A 201 18.46 13.69 -13.86
C LYS A 201 19.49 13.89 -14.96
N GLU A 202 19.86 12.82 -15.64
CA GLU A 202 20.70 12.85 -16.85
C GLU A 202 19.83 12.58 -18.09
N PRO A 203 20.25 13.04 -19.30
CA PRO A 203 19.59 12.72 -20.55
C PRO A 203 19.58 11.20 -20.79
N GLY A 204 18.46 10.64 -21.24
CA GLY A 204 18.36 9.25 -21.67
C GLY A 204 18.38 8.20 -20.57
N GLY A 205 18.29 8.58 -19.29
CA GLY A 205 18.14 7.66 -18.15
C GLY A 205 16.70 7.40 -17.78
#